data_83da8e05d2068d9d5c4a5e449e9d6326
#
_entry.id   83da8e05d2068d9d5c4a5e449e9d6326
#
_cell.length_a   1.000
_cell.length_b   1.000
_cell.length_c   1.000
_cell.angle_alpha   90.00
_cell.angle_beta   90.00
_cell.angle_gamma   90.00
#
_symmetry.space_group_name_H-M   'P 1'
#
loop_
_entity.id
_entity.type
_entity.pdbx_description
1 polymer ?
#
loop_
_entity_poly.entity_id
_entity_poly.type
_entity_poly.pdbx_seq_one_letter_code
_entity_poly.pdbx_strand_id
1 'polypeptide(L)'
;WAEKISPWETVTYEHEENDTSVSYHFDDAADGYDTRNITIEREQGGKKKEFTMELYGQPQYGWIVMTDDGHPYLYTEIQSENDWRTMEVFDLKGEEIRHVGTSNDSPHGALLNDPDGFYLTRRVDALGTYDAYRKFHVGESGMPVAENDVYTKVNVCDSKEDEAALVSTRELPVTMMEADGSEKEEKLPVGTKYYVRATDLENFVDMELSDGRRCRLAVKKSDKGWGFEIDGVYEEDCFEFIPYAE
;
A
#
# COMPACT_ATOMS: atom_id res chain seq x y z
N TRP A 1 -0.62 -6.61 -19.13
CA TRP A 1 0.80 -6.45 -18.81
C TRP A 1 1.06 -5.08 -18.15
N ALA A 2 2.19 -4.94 -17.47
CA ALA A 2 2.64 -3.67 -16.94
C ALA A 2 4.12 -3.43 -17.28
N GLU A 3 4.47 -2.18 -17.61
CA GLU A 3 5.83 -1.75 -17.91
C GLU A 3 6.19 -0.54 -17.05
N LYS A 4 7.35 -0.63 -16.38
CA LYS A 4 7.85 0.45 -15.51
C LYS A 4 8.36 1.59 -16.35
N ILE A 5 8.04 2.81 -15.95
CA ILE A 5 8.49 4.04 -16.60
C ILE A 5 9.06 5.00 -15.52
N SER A 6 10.19 5.61 -15.80
CA SER A 6 10.77 6.66 -14.95
C SER A 6 10.29 8.05 -15.38
N PRO A 7 10.30 9.05 -14.49
CA PRO A 7 10.12 10.44 -14.91
C PRO A 7 11.10 10.81 -16.04
N TRP A 8 10.64 11.56 -17.04
CA TRP A 8 11.39 11.97 -18.23
C TRP A 8 11.73 10.85 -19.22
N GLU A 9 11.33 9.62 -18.94
CA GLU A 9 11.44 8.48 -19.86
C GLU A 9 10.21 8.43 -20.76
N THR A 10 10.37 7.88 -21.96
CA THR A 10 9.27 7.61 -22.89
C THR A 10 9.15 6.12 -23.13
N VAL A 11 7.97 5.58 -22.90
CA VAL A 11 7.63 4.19 -23.21
C VAL A 11 6.72 4.18 -24.42
N THR A 12 6.95 3.23 -25.33
CA THR A 12 6.12 3.04 -26.53
C THR A 12 5.48 1.67 -26.51
N TYR A 13 4.17 1.61 -26.71
CA TYR A 13 3.40 0.38 -26.81
C TYR A 13 2.41 0.44 -27.98
N GLU A 14 2.01 -0.72 -28.48
CA GLU A 14 1.00 -0.81 -29.53
C GLU A 14 -0.41 -0.71 -28.92
N HIS A 15 -1.21 0.22 -29.43
CA HIS A 15 -2.61 0.38 -29.05
C HIS A 15 -3.46 0.74 -30.27
N GLU A 16 -4.53 -0.01 -30.53
CA GLU A 16 -5.44 0.19 -31.68
C GLU A 16 -4.72 0.29 -33.02
N GLU A 17 -3.79 -0.65 -33.30
CA GLU A 17 -2.97 -0.72 -34.50
C GLU A 17 -2.04 0.49 -34.74
N ASN A 18 -1.81 1.31 -33.70
CA ASN A 18 -0.86 2.42 -33.74
C ASN A 18 0.15 2.31 -32.61
N ASP A 19 1.38 2.70 -32.91
CA ASP A 19 2.36 2.96 -31.87
C ASP A 19 1.92 4.16 -31.04
N THR A 20 1.84 3.95 -29.74
CA THR A 20 1.51 4.97 -28.77
C THR A 20 2.70 5.18 -27.84
N SER A 21 3.22 6.39 -27.79
CA SER A 21 4.26 6.76 -26.83
C SER A 21 3.68 7.56 -25.68
N VAL A 22 4.15 7.26 -24.47
CA VAL A 22 3.77 7.95 -23.24
C VAL A 22 5.02 8.36 -22.48
N SER A 23 5.04 9.58 -21.98
CA SER A 23 6.02 10.09 -21.05
C SER A 23 5.32 10.90 -19.97
N TYR A 24 5.98 11.06 -18.84
CA TYR A 24 5.56 12.01 -17.83
C TYR A 24 6.77 12.71 -17.20
N HIS A 25 6.56 13.90 -16.76
CA HIS A 25 7.59 14.70 -16.09
C HIS A 25 6.97 15.61 -15.03
N PHE A 26 7.81 16.19 -14.23
CA PHE A 26 7.43 17.10 -13.15
C PHE A 26 8.19 18.42 -13.27
N ASP A 27 7.55 19.49 -12.86
CA ASP A 27 8.26 20.75 -12.67
C ASP A 27 9.30 20.57 -11.55
N ASP A 28 10.48 21.17 -11.73
CA ASP A 28 11.50 21.22 -10.70
C ASP A 28 10.95 22.00 -9.50
N ALA A 29 10.57 21.30 -8.44
CA ALA A 29 10.32 21.95 -7.17
C ALA A 29 11.66 22.35 -6.57
N ALA A 30 11.72 23.54 -6.00
CA ALA A 30 12.98 24.11 -5.52
C ALA A 30 13.63 23.28 -4.42
N ASP A 31 12.88 22.64 -3.54
CA ASP A 31 13.39 21.80 -2.43
C ASP A 31 12.32 20.82 -1.90
N GLY A 32 12.69 19.56 -1.73
CA GLY A 32 11.98 18.60 -0.88
C GLY A 32 10.60 18.15 -1.34
N TYR A 33 9.71 17.94 -0.37
CA TYR A 33 8.32 17.55 -0.57
C TYR A 33 7.45 18.79 -0.74
N ASP A 34 7.38 19.29 -1.96
CA ASP A 34 6.62 20.49 -2.28
C ASP A 34 5.55 20.19 -3.31
N THR A 35 4.64 21.13 -3.48
CA THR A 35 3.63 21.07 -4.54
C THR A 35 4.31 21.30 -5.89
N ARG A 36 4.05 20.42 -6.85
CA ARG A 36 4.57 20.48 -8.21
C ARG A 36 3.55 20.01 -9.22
N ASN A 37 3.73 20.43 -10.48
CA ASN A 37 2.90 19.92 -11.55
C ASN A 37 3.47 18.61 -12.09
N ILE A 38 2.61 17.59 -12.25
CA ILE A 38 2.88 16.47 -13.13
C ILE A 38 2.30 16.77 -14.50
N THR A 39 3.10 16.61 -15.53
CA THR A 39 2.66 16.68 -16.93
C THR A 39 2.81 15.31 -17.57
N ILE A 40 1.74 14.81 -18.16
CA ILE A 40 1.68 13.54 -18.88
C ILE A 40 1.47 13.85 -20.35
N GLU A 41 2.32 13.29 -21.19
CA GLU A 41 2.24 13.43 -22.63
C GLU A 41 1.96 12.06 -23.27
N ARG A 42 1.05 12.04 -24.24
CA ARG A 42 0.78 10.87 -25.07
C ARG A 42 0.79 11.25 -26.53
N GLU A 43 1.51 10.52 -27.33
CA GLU A 43 1.49 10.66 -28.79
C GLU A 43 1.01 9.35 -29.43
N GLN A 44 -0.01 9.44 -30.28
CA GLN A 44 -0.60 8.32 -31.01
C GLN A 44 -0.95 8.77 -32.42
N GLY A 45 -0.46 8.07 -33.43
CA GLY A 45 -0.73 8.39 -34.85
C GLY A 45 -0.34 9.83 -35.21
N GLY A 46 0.74 10.37 -34.63
CA GLY A 46 1.22 11.74 -34.83
C GLY A 46 0.40 12.82 -34.16
N LYS A 47 -0.56 12.46 -33.33
CA LYS A 47 -1.33 13.41 -32.50
C LYS A 47 -0.82 13.39 -31.08
N LYS A 48 -0.35 14.55 -30.59
CA LYS A 48 0.10 14.74 -29.22
C LYS A 48 -1.04 15.26 -28.35
N LYS A 49 -1.16 14.68 -27.15
CA LYS A 49 -2.05 15.09 -26.06
C LYS A 49 -1.25 15.31 -24.80
N GLU A 50 -1.66 16.26 -24.00
CA GLU A 50 -1.01 16.63 -22.76
C GLU A 50 -2.06 16.82 -21.67
N PHE A 51 -1.72 16.41 -20.46
CA PHE A 51 -2.50 16.63 -19.25
C PHE A 51 -1.57 17.10 -18.13
N THR A 52 -1.94 18.17 -17.44
CA THR A 52 -1.17 18.70 -16.31
C THR A 52 -2.07 18.86 -15.09
N MET A 53 -1.57 18.44 -13.92
CA MET A 53 -2.21 18.69 -12.63
C MET A 53 -1.17 18.92 -11.54
N GLU A 54 -1.61 19.58 -10.46
CA GLU A 54 -0.79 19.84 -9.28
C GLU A 54 -0.83 18.65 -8.32
N LEU A 55 0.32 18.23 -7.79
CA LEU A 55 0.49 17.15 -6.81
C LEU A 55 1.43 17.60 -5.68
N TYR A 56 1.19 17.09 -4.48
CA TYR A 56 2.08 17.25 -3.33
C TYR A 56 2.98 16.01 -3.17
N GLY A 57 4.29 16.20 -3.12
CA GLY A 57 5.27 15.15 -2.89
C GLY A 57 6.27 14.97 -4.03
N GLN A 58 7.09 13.94 -3.92
CA GLN A 58 8.11 13.58 -4.89
C GLN A 58 7.65 12.38 -5.71
N PRO A 59 7.59 12.50 -7.03
CA PRO A 59 7.32 11.37 -7.91
C PRO A 59 8.49 10.39 -7.86
N GLN A 60 8.16 9.12 -7.82
CA GLN A 60 9.15 8.05 -7.80
C GLN A 60 9.21 7.38 -9.17
N TYR A 61 8.30 6.44 -9.41
CA TYR A 61 8.19 5.68 -10.64
C TYR A 61 6.75 5.66 -11.12
N GLY A 62 6.58 5.33 -12.39
CA GLY A 62 5.28 5.01 -12.97
C GLY A 62 5.26 3.62 -13.57
N TRP A 63 4.08 3.18 -13.94
CA TRP A 63 3.83 1.95 -14.70
C TRP A 63 2.74 2.22 -15.73
N ILE A 64 3.03 1.87 -16.98
CA ILE A 64 1.97 1.71 -17.98
C ILE A 64 1.34 0.35 -17.73
N VAL A 65 0.07 0.35 -17.38
CA VAL A 65 -0.71 -0.86 -17.09
C VAL A 65 -1.71 -1.06 -18.22
N MET A 66 -1.59 -2.18 -18.93
CA MET A 66 -2.50 -2.55 -20.01
C MET A 66 -3.39 -3.69 -19.55
N THR A 67 -4.69 -3.46 -19.52
CA THR A 67 -5.69 -4.49 -19.22
C THR A 67 -5.84 -5.48 -20.37
N ASP A 68 -6.51 -6.60 -20.18
CA ASP A 68 -6.71 -7.64 -21.17
C ASP A 68 -7.55 -7.17 -22.38
N ASP A 69 -8.46 -6.21 -22.16
CA ASP A 69 -9.23 -5.58 -23.22
C ASP A 69 -8.47 -4.45 -23.94
N GLY A 70 -7.17 -4.29 -23.64
CA GLY A 70 -6.30 -3.31 -24.28
C GLY A 70 -6.48 -1.88 -23.78
N HIS A 71 -7.01 -1.66 -22.57
CA HIS A 71 -7.16 -0.32 -22.00
C HIS A 71 -5.88 0.10 -21.24
N PRO A 72 -5.17 1.17 -21.69
CA PRO A 72 -3.96 1.64 -21.05
C PRO A 72 -4.26 2.60 -19.90
N TYR A 73 -3.55 2.41 -18.78
CA TYR A 73 -3.50 3.32 -17.64
C TYR A 73 -2.06 3.68 -17.31
N LEU A 74 -1.84 4.86 -16.75
CA LEU A 74 -0.59 5.22 -16.11
C LEU A 74 -0.83 5.27 -14.60
N TYR A 75 -0.05 4.50 -13.85
CA TYR A 75 0.03 4.53 -12.39
C TYR A 75 1.33 5.24 -12.01
N THR A 76 1.28 6.29 -11.20
CA THR A 76 2.48 7.00 -10.75
C THR A 76 2.56 7.00 -9.23
N GLU A 77 3.67 6.54 -8.69
CA GLU A 77 3.94 6.59 -7.25
C GLU A 77 4.42 7.97 -6.84
N ILE A 78 3.81 8.53 -5.82
CA ILE A 78 4.18 9.81 -5.22
C ILE A 78 4.57 9.56 -3.76
N GLN A 79 5.76 9.98 -3.37
CA GLN A 79 6.24 9.94 -1.99
C GLN A 79 6.12 11.32 -1.37
N SER A 80 5.49 11.42 -0.23
CA SER A 80 5.43 12.63 0.61
C SER A 80 6.28 12.49 1.86
N GLU A 81 6.14 13.41 2.80
CA GLU A 81 6.87 13.40 4.08
C GLU A 81 6.65 12.08 4.85
N ASN A 82 7.65 11.70 5.66
CA ASN A 82 7.64 10.49 6.49
C ASN A 82 7.43 9.18 5.72
N ASP A 83 7.94 9.08 4.48
CA ASP A 83 7.76 7.93 3.60
C ASP A 83 6.30 7.58 3.27
N TRP A 84 5.38 8.53 3.46
CA TRP A 84 4.01 8.32 3.04
C TRP A 84 3.92 8.26 1.52
N ARG A 85 3.28 7.21 0.99
CA ARG A 85 3.18 6.98 -0.45
C ARG A 85 1.73 6.90 -0.89
N THR A 86 1.48 7.52 -2.04
CA THR A 86 0.20 7.43 -2.76
C THR A 86 0.47 7.04 -4.20
N MET A 87 -0.56 6.66 -4.90
CA MET A 87 -0.50 6.35 -6.32
C MET A 87 -1.58 7.13 -7.04
N GLU A 88 -1.19 7.91 -8.04
CA GLU A 88 -2.11 8.58 -8.94
C GLU A 88 -2.38 7.70 -10.16
N VAL A 89 -3.63 7.63 -10.57
CA VAL A 89 -4.08 6.81 -11.68
C VAL A 89 -4.62 7.69 -12.80
N PHE A 90 -4.10 7.48 -14.02
CA PHE A 90 -4.53 8.21 -15.22
C PHE A 90 -4.99 7.25 -16.29
N ASP A 91 -6.13 7.55 -16.88
CA ASP A 91 -6.66 6.88 -18.05
C ASP A 91 -6.02 7.46 -19.31
N LEU A 92 -5.36 6.62 -20.08
CA LEU A 92 -4.66 6.98 -21.29
C LEU A 92 -5.45 6.66 -22.58
N LYS A 93 -6.64 6.03 -22.46
CA LYS A 93 -7.51 5.73 -23.60
C LYS A 93 -8.32 6.98 -23.99
N GLY A 94 -8.79 7.00 -25.19
CA GLY A 94 -9.69 8.05 -25.67
C GLY A 94 -8.97 9.30 -26.18
N GLU A 95 -9.73 10.37 -26.40
CA GLU A 95 -9.19 11.59 -26.99
C GLU A 95 -8.39 12.44 -26.01
N GLU A 96 -8.69 12.36 -24.72
CA GLU A 96 -8.04 13.14 -23.66
C GLU A 96 -7.47 12.21 -22.58
N ILE A 97 -6.34 12.59 -21.99
CA ILE A 97 -5.81 11.96 -20.76
C ILE A 97 -6.66 12.43 -19.59
N ARG A 98 -7.03 11.53 -18.69
CA ARG A 98 -7.88 11.87 -17.54
C ARG A 98 -7.28 11.33 -16.25
N HIS A 99 -7.27 12.15 -15.22
CA HIS A 99 -7.02 11.68 -13.87
C HIS A 99 -8.23 10.87 -13.37
N VAL A 100 -7.99 9.64 -12.97
CA VAL A 100 -9.03 8.70 -12.48
C VAL A 100 -9.22 8.83 -10.98
N GLY A 101 -8.12 8.93 -10.24
CA GLY A 101 -8.14 9.06 -8.80
C GLY A 101 -6.81 8.77 -8.14
N THR A 102 -6.81 8.85 -6.81
CA THR A 102 -5.65 8.61 -5.94
C THR A 102 -5.89 7.37 -5.09
N SER A 103 -4.89 6.51 -4.97
CA SER A 103 -4.86 5.38 -4.05
C SER A 103 -3.85 5.62 -2.93
N ASN A 104 -4.19 5.21 -1.71
CA ASN A 104 -3.24 5.16 -0.59
C ASN A 104 -2.37 3.89 -0.59
N ASP A 105 -2.64 2.98 -1.51
CA ASP A 105 -1.80 1.81 -1.78
C ASP A 105 -0.95 2.11 -3.01
N SER A 106 0.35 1.80 -2.94
CA SER A 106 1.31 2.11 -4.00
C SER A 106 2.17 0.90 -4.36
N PRO A 107 2.76 0.87 -5.57
CA PRO A 107 3.59 -0.25 -6.01
C PRO A 107 4.88 -0.45 -5.20
N HIS A 108 5.35 0.56 -4.47
CA HIS A 108 6.61 0.56 -3.70
C HIS A 108 7.76 -0.13 -4.45
N GLY A 109 8.02 0.34 -5.66
CA GLY A 109 9.13 -0.13 -6.51
C GLY A 109 8.86 -1.37 -7.35
N ALA A 110 7.79 -2.11 -7.16
CA ALA A 110 7.48 -3.31 -7.93
C ALA A 110 5.98 -3.54 -8.13
N LEU A 111 5.49 -3.26 -9.33
CA LEU A 111 4.21 -3.79 -9.80
C LEU A 111 4.49 -5.13 -10.51
N LEU A 112 3.74 -6.17 -10.20
CA LEU A 112 3.81 -7.43 -10.96
C LEU A 112 3.24 -7.22 -12.36
N ASN A 113 3.81 -7.91 -13.36
CA ASN A 113 3.42 -7.79 -14.77
C ASN A 113 2.07 -8.47 -15.10
N ASP A 114 1.18 -8.56 -14.14
CA ASP A 114 -0.14 -9.16 -14.28
C ASP A 114 -1.20 -8.18 -13.78
N PRO A 115 -1.96 -7.50 -14.66
CA PRO A 115 -3.00 -6.57 -14.26
C PRO A 115 -4.16 -7.24 -13.53
N ASP A 116 -4.33 -8.57 -13.66
CA ASP A 116 -5.36 -9.35 -12.98
C ASP A 116 -4.96 -9.76 -11.56
N GLY A 117 -3.71 -9.53 -11.16
CA GLY A 117 -3.26 -9.90 -9.83
C GLY A 117 -1.90 -9.36 -9.44
N PHE A 118 -1.84 -8.14 -8.97
CA PHE A 118 -0.63 -7.48 -8.51
C PHE A 118 -0.70 -7.11 -7.03
N TYR A 119 0.46 -6.84 -6.41
CA TYR A 119 0.54 -6.43 -5.02
C TYR A 119 0.87 -4.95 -4.91
N LEU A 120 0.06 -4.24 -4.11
CA LEU A 120 0.38 -2.90 -3.66
C LEU A 120 0.71 -2.91 -2.17
N THR A 121 1.56 -1.99 -1.77
CA THR A 121 1.97 -1.79 -0.39
C THR A 121 1.34 -0.53 0.17
N ARG A 122 1.21 -0.53 1.47
CA ARG A 122 0.76 0.61 2.25
C ARG A 122 1.55 0.68 3.55
N ARG A 123 1.96 1.86 3.93
CA ARG A 123 2.38 2.12 5.30
C ARG A 123 1.16 2.09 6.21
N VAL A 124 1.20 1.31 7.26
CA VAL A 124 0.10 1.13 8.21
C VAL A 124 0.58 1.38 9.64
N ASP A 125 -0.33 1.96 10.43
CA ASP A 125 -0.14 2.23 11.85
C ASP A 125 -1.17 1.38 12.63
N ALA A 126 -0.83 0.11 12.86
CA ALA A 126 -1.66 -0.83 13.60
C ALA A 126 -0.78 -1.64 14.56
N LEU A 127 -0.70 -1.22 15.81
CA LEU A 127 0.23 -1.72 16.82
C LEU A 127 1.70 -1.60 16.36
N GLY A 128 2.06 -0.42 15.86
CA GLY A 128 3.34 -0.06 15.27
C GLY A 128 3.23 0.41 13.83
N THR A 129 4.27 1.10 13.35
CA THR A 129 4.38 1.52 11.97
C THR A 129 5.18 0.50 11.17
N TYR A 130 4.63 0.03 10.05
CA TYR A 130 5.28 -0.92 9.13
C TYR A 130 4.66 -0.86 7.75
N ASP A 131 5.39 -1.35 6.75
CA ASP A 131 4.83 -1.58 5.43
C ASP A 131 4.06 -2.91 5.41
N ALA A 132 2.89 -2.88 4.77
CA ALA A 132 2.08 -4.07 4.55
C ALA A 132 1.56 -4.09 3.12
N TYR A 133 1.29 -5.26 2.60
CA TYR A 133 0.82 -5.45 1.23
C TYR A 133 -0.47 -6.27 1.19
N ARG A 134 -1.24 -6.07 0.14
CA ARG A 134 -2.34 -6.98 -0.25
C ARG A 134 -2.44 -7.07 -1.77
N LYS A 135 -3.23 -8.03 -2.25
CA LYS A 135 -3.41 -8.28 -3.66
C LYS A 135 -4.55 -7.44 -4.23
N PHE A 136 -4.35 -6.94 -5.46
CA PHE A 136 -5.29 -6.12 -6.22
C PHE A 136 -5.40 -6.61 -7.65
N HIS A 137 -6.46 -6.18 -8.31
CA HIS A 137 -6.62 -6.20 -9.75
C HIS A 137 -7.05 -4.81 -10.24
N VAL A 138 -6.95 -4.57 -11.55
CA VAL A 138 -7.44 -3.32 -12.15
C VAL A 138 -8.96 -3.38 -12.23
N GLY A 139 -9.63 -2.45 -11.55
CA GLY A 139 -11.09 -2.33 -11.63
C GLY A 139 -11.56 -1.67 -12.92
N GLU A 140 -12.87 -1.68 -13.16
CA GLU A 140 -13.50 -1.11 -14.37
C GLU A 140 -13.20 0.38 -14.59
N SER A 141 -12.96 1.14 -13.54
CA SER A 141 -12.56 2.55 -13.61
C SER A 141 -11.08 2.77 -13.87
N GLY A 142 -10.26 1.71 -13.81
CA GLY A 142 -8.80 1.79 -13.79
C GLY A 142 -8.19 1.88 -12.39
N MET A 143 -8.98 2.18 -11.36
CA MET A 143 -8.49 2.15 -9.99
C MET A 143 -8.22 0.72 -9.52
N PRO A 144 -7.18 0.49 -8.69
CA PRO A 144 -6.95 -0.82 -8.11
C PRO A 144 -8.08 -1.21 -7.16
N VAL A 145 -8.55 -2.44 -7.29
CA VAL A 145 -9.57 -3.05 -6.42
C VAL A 145 -8.91 -4.20 -5.66
N ALA A 146 -8.99 -4.15 -4.34
CA ALA A 146 -8.42 -5.17 -3.49
C ALA A 146 -9.20 -6.49 -3.56
N GLU A 147 -8.50 -7.63 -3.58
CA GLU A 147 -9.13 -8.94 -3.56
C GLU A 147 -9.64 -9.37 -2.18
N ASN A 148 -9.10 -8.76 -1.11
CA ASN A 148 -9.52 -8.97 0.28
C ASN A 148 -9.20 -7.74 1.13
N ASP A 149 -9.62 -7.74 2.38
CA ASP A 149 -9.42 -6.61 3.30
C ASP A 149 -8.16 -6.73 4.18
N VAL A 150 -7.40 -7.81 4.04
CA VAL A 150 -6.26 -8.11 4.92
C VAL A 150 -4.95 -7.67 4.30
N TYR A 151 -4.24 -6.80 5.01
CA TYR A 151 -2.86 -6.42 4.73
C TYR A 151 -1.90 -7.36 5.46
N THR A 152 -0.94 -7.91 4.75
CA THR A 152 0.13 -8.74 5.31
C THR A 152 1.37 -7.87 5.48
N LYS A 153 1.97 -7.88 6.68
CA LYS A 153 3.20 -7.15 6.96
C LYS A 153 4.34 -7.63 6.06
N VAL A 154 5.07 -6.70 5.48
CA VAL A 154 6.32 -7.01 4.77
C VAL A 154 7.37 -7.42 5.80
N ASN A 155 7.88 -8.65 5.72
CA ASN A 155 8.97 -9.10 6.57
C ASN A 155 10.29 -8.55 6.03
N VAL A 156 10.86 -7.60 6.76
CA VAL A 156 12.19 -7.03 6.46
C VAL A 156 13.31 -7.67 7.27
N CYS A 157 12.99 -8.53 8.24
CA CYS A 157 13.96 -9.17 9.12
C CYS A 157 14.11 -10.66 8.78
N ASP A 158 15.33 -11.09 8.52
CA ASP A 158 15.68 -12.51 8.25
C ASP A 158 15.54 -13.38 9.50
N SER A 159 15.54 -12.79 10.69
CA SER A 159 15.38 -13.51 11.97
C SER A 159 14.38 -12.79 12.90
N LYS A 160 13.69 -13.58 13.73
CA LYS A 160 12.80 -13.02 14.79
C LYS A 160 13.59 -12.26 15.88
N GLU A 161 14.89 -12.49 16.01
CA GLU A 161 15.74 -11.81 16.98
C GLU A 161 15.93 -10.33 16.62
N ASP A 162 15.86 -10.02 15.32
CA ASP A 162 16.01 -8.67 14.79
C ASP A 162 14.64 -7.95 14.67
N GLU A 163 13.54 -8.68 14.84
CA GLU A 163 12.19 -8.11 14.75
C GLU A 163 11.74 -7.56 16.11
N ALA A 164 11.27 -6.30 16.14
CA ALA A 164 10.70 -5.71 17.34
C ALA A 164 9.44 -6.46 17.78
N ALA A 165 9.48 -7.06 18.97
CA ALA A 165 8.34 -7.70 19.60
C ALA A 165 7.56 -6.70 20.44
N LEU A 166 6.23 -6.80 20.39
CA LEU A 166 5.35 -6.17 21.38
C LEU A 166 5.30 -7.06 22.61
N VAL A 167 5.67 -6.52 23.77
CA VAL A 167 5.65 -7.24 25.06
C VAL A 167 4.46 -6.77 25.87
N SER A 168 3.53 -7.67 26.20
CA SER A 168 2.31 -7.28 26.92
C SER A 168 2.59 -6.89 28.38
N THR A 169 2.01 -5.78 28.82
CA THR A 169 2.03 -5.30 30.22
C THR A 169 0.89 -5.87 31.05
N ARG A 170 -0.07 -6.51 30.41
CA ARG A 170 -1.26 -7.11 31.00
C ARG A 170 -1.63 -8.41 30.32
N GLU A 171 -2.55 -9.16 30.92
CA GLU A 171 -3.19 -10.31 30.27
C GLU A 171 -4.07 -9.82 29.12
N LEU A 172 -3.92 -10.40 27.93
CA LEU A 172 -4.66 -10.02 26.73
C LEU A 172 -5.55 -11.17 26.23
N PRO A 173 -6.84 -10.90 25.95
CA PRO A 173 -7.70 -11.85 25.28
C PRO A 173 -7.30 -11.97 23.80
N VAL A 174 -7.16 -13.18 23.30
CA VAL A 174 -6.81 -13.47 21.90
C VAL A 174 -7.64 -14.63 21.38
N THR A 175 -7.82 -14.68 20.08
CA THR A 175 -8.32 -15.85 19.37
C THR A 175 -7.13 -16.60 18.81
N MET A 176 -6.78 -17.75 19.38
CA MET A 176 -5.74 -18.65 18.86
C MET A 176 -6.20 -19.28 17.55
N MET A 177 -5.32 -19.27 16.53
CA MET A 177 -5.56 -19.85 15.21
C MET A 177 -4.81 -21.19 15.11
N GLU A 178 -5.55 -22.29 15.17
CA GLU A 178 -4.97 -23.65 15.14
C GLU A 178 -4.62 -24.08 13.71
N ALA A 179 -3.71 -25.03 13.59
CA ALA A 179 -3.24 -25.52 12.28
C ALA A 179 -4.34 -26.21 11.44
N ASP A 180 -5.40 -26.70 12.06
CA ASP A 180 -6.57 -27.31 11.40
C ASP A 180 -7.63 -26.27 10.98
N GLY A 181 -7.35 -24.98 11.20
CA GLY A 181 -8.25 -23.87 10.90
C GLY A 181 -9.30 -23.61 11.98
N SER A 182 -9.28 -24.33 13.10
CA SER A 182 -10.15 -24.03 14.23
C SER A 182 -9.65 -22.82 15.02
N GLU A 183 -10.56 -22.14 15.69
CA GLU A 183 -10.29 -20.96 16.51
C GLU A 183 -10.66 -21.24 17.97
N LYS A 184 -9.85 -20.70 18.90
CA LYS A 184 -10.06 -20.86 20.33
C LYS A 184 -9.76 -19.57 21.06
N GLU A 185 -10.71 -19.09 21.85
CA GLU A 185 -10.49 -17.96 22.77
C GLU A 185 -9.55 -18.37 23.90
N GLU A 186 -8.53 -17.55 24.12
CA GLU A 186 -7.55 -17.76 25.17
C GLU A 186 -7.13 -16.40 25.75
N LYS A 187 -6.66 -16.39 27.00
CA LYS A 187 -6.02 -15.22 27.59
C LYS A 187 -4.53 -15.50 27.77
N LEU A 188 -3.72 -14.68 27.14
CA LEU A 188 -2.28 -14.83 27.21
C LEU A 188 -1.71 -13.95 28.36
N PRO A 189 -0.74 -14.49 29.14
CA PRO A 189 -0.23 -13.83 30.33
C PRO A 189 0.61 -12.57 30.02
N VAL A 190 0.80 -11.75 31.03
CA VAL A 190 1.74 -10.63 31.04
C VAL A 190 3.14 -11.09 30.61
N GLY A 191 3.84 -10.26 29.84
CA GLY A 191 5.17 -10.56 29.32
C GLY A 191 5.19 -11.45 28.06
N THR A 192 4.00 -11.79 27.51
CA THR A 192 3.91 -12.49 26.21
C THR A 192 4.46 -11.58 25.12
N LYS A 193 5.28 -12.16 24.23
CA LYS A 193 5.84 -11.48 23.07
C LYS A 193 5.02 -11.77 21.83
N TYR A 194 4.62 -10.71 21.15
CA TYR A 194 3.81 -10.74 19.95
C TYR A 194 4.57 -10.11 18.79
N TYR A 195 4.48 -10.70 17.61
CA TYR A 195 5.02 -10.19 16.34
C TYR A 195 3.87 -9.95 15.37
N VAL A 196 3.68 -8.73 14.94
CA VAL A 196 2.62 -8.37 13.98
C VAL A 196 2.82 -9.09 12.66
N ARG A 197 1.75 -9.65 12.08
CA ARG A 197 1.77 -10.36 10.81
C ARG A 197 0.80 -9.81 9.78
N ALA A 198 -0.43 -9.50 10.19
CA ALA A 198 -1.44 -8.98 9.30
C ALA A 198 -2.48 -8.14 10.05
N THR A 199 -3.26 -7.34 9.32
CA THR A 199 -4.35 -6.54 9.88
C THR A 199 -5.37 -6.18 8.80
N ASP A 200 -6.64 -5.96 9.19
CA ASP A 200 -7.64 -5.33 8.36
C ASP A 200 -7.74 -3.80 8.57
N LEU A 201 -6.86 -3.24 9.42
CA LEU A 201 -6.80 -1.83 9.84
C LEU A 201 -7.98 -1.32 10.68
N GLU A 202 -8.91 -2.19 11.06
CA GLU A 202 -10.15 -1.78 11.74
C GLU A 202 -10.51 -2.65 12.94
N ASN A 203 -10.51 -3.97 12.76
CA ASN A 203 -11.12 -4.88 13.72
C ASN A 203 -10.13 -5.84 14.36
N PHE A 204 -9.00 -6.14 13.69
CA PHE A 204 -8.03 -7.10 14.21
C PHE A 204 -6.60 -6.84 13.75
N VAL A 205 -5.69 -7.40 14.55
CA VAL A 205 -4.28 -7.57 14.18
C VAL A 205 -3.91 -9.05 14.42
N ASP A 206 -3.47 -9.73 13.37
CA ASP A 206 -2.95 -11.09 13.46
C ASP A 206 -1.49 -11.05 13.90
N MET A 207 -1.20 -11.89 14.89
CA MET A 207 0.07 -11.94 15.59
C MET A 207 0.67 -13.34 15.52
N GLU A 208 1.99 -13.40 15.60
CA GLU A 208 2.73 -14.61 15.87
C GLU A 208 3.41 -14.54 17.23
N LEU A 209 3.35 -15.61 18.01
CA LEU A 209 4.01 -15.72 19.30
C LEU A 209 5.46 -16.19 19.13
N SER A 210 6.28 -16.06 20.18
CA SER A 210 7.68 -16.51 20.15
C SER A 210 7.84 -17.99 19.83
N ASP A 211 6.86 -18.83 20.16
CA ASP A 211 6.83 -20.26 19.89
C ASP A 211 6.30 -20.64 18.50
N GLY A 212 5.92 -19.62 17.68
CA GLY A 212 5.42 -19.80 16.31
C GLY A 212 3.92 -20.01 16.21
N ARG A 213 3.18 -20.09 17.33
CA ARG A 213 1.73 -20.11 17.28
C ARG A 213 1.19 -18.78 16.78
N ARG A 214 0.03 -18.83 16.12
CA ARG A 214 -0.67 -17.64 15.62
C ARG A 214 -1.88 -17.33 16.46
N CYS A 215 -2.12 -16.05 16.66
CA CYS A 215 -3.32 -15.57 17.32
C CYS A 215 -3.81 -14.29 16.69
N ARG A 216 -5.07 -14.00 16.86
CA ARG A 216 -5.74 -12.76 16.47
C ARG A 216 -6.04 -11.94 17.69
N LEU A 217 -5.63 -10.68 17.65
CA LEU A 217 -5.98 -9.68 18.64
C LEU A 217 -7.14 -8.84 18.07
N ALA A 218 -8.30 -8.88 18.72
CA ALA A 218 -9.39 -7.99 18.39
C ALA A 218 -9.04 -6.56 18.82
N VAL A 219 -9.16 -5.61 17.89
CA VAL A 219 -8.89 -4.19 18.13
C VAL A 219 -10.09 -3.35 17.71
N LYS A 220 -10.18 -2.16 18.23
CA LYS A 220 -11.16 -1.15 17.85
C LYS A 220 -10.43 0.19 17.77
N LYS A 221 -10.70 0.99 16.73
CA LYS A 221 -10.15 2.36 16.66
C LYS A 221 -10.52 3.14 17.91
N SER A 222 -9.53 3.81 18.50
CA SER A 222 -9.74 4.58 19.71
C SER A 222 -10.53 5.86 19.42
N ASP A 223 -11.43 6.20 20.34
CA ASP A 223 -12.16 7.48 20.32
C ASP A 223 -11.23 8.70 20.60
N LYS A 224 -9.96 8.46 20.96
CA LYS A 224 -8.93 9.51 21.15
C LYS A 224 -8.41 10.11 19.83
N GLY A 225 -8.88 9.62 18.67
CA GLY A 225 -8.56 10.13 17.35
C GLY A 225 -7.46 9.39 16.60
N TRP A 226 -6.61 8.59 17.28
CA TRP A 226 -5.61 7.70 16.67
C TRP A 226 -5.39 6.46 17.55
N GLY A 227 -4.72 5.43 17.01
CA GLY A 227 -4.43 4.18 17.70
C GLY A 227 -5.66 3.30 17.95
N PHE A 228 -5.46 2.25 18.74
CA PHE A 228 -6.47 1.22 18.97
C PHE A 228 -6.75 0.99 20.46
N GLU A 229 -7.90 0.41 20.72
CA GLU A 229 -8.28 -0.17 22.01
C GLU A 229 -8.33 -1.70 21.87
N ILE A 230 -7.81 -2.38 22.88
CA ILE A 230 -7.82 -3.83 23.04
C ILE A 230 -8.59 -4.12 24.32
N ASP A 231 -9.74 -4.82 24.20
CA ASP A 231 -10.64 -5.08 25.32
C ASP A 231 -10.98 -3.81 26.14
N GLY A 232 -11.22 -2.69 25.41
CA GLY A 232 -11.55 -1.39 25.99
C GLY A 232 -10.40 -0.65 26.68
N VAL A 233 -9.16 -1.11 26.47
CA VAL A 233 -7.94 -0.47 27.00
C VAL A 233 -7.09 0.03 25.85
N TYR A 234 -6.60 1.27 25.98
CA TYR A 234 -5.76 1.87 24.96
C TYR A 234 -4.45 1.09 24.77
N GLU A 235 -4.02 0.93 23.54
CA GLU A 235 -2.92 0.04 23.15
C GLU A 235 -1.60 0.31 23.88
N GLU A 236 -1.27 1.58 24.14
CA GLU A 236 -0.05 1.95 24.88
C GLU A 236 -0.06 1.44 26.33
N ASP A 237 -1.24 1.21 26.92
CA ASP A 237 -1.39 0.63 28.25
C ASP A 237 -1.35 -0.91 28.21
N CYS A 238 -1.36 -1.50 27.00
CA CYS A 238 -1.34 -2.94 26.79
C CYS A 238 0.06 -3.50 26.54
N PHE A 239 0.99 -2.67 26.07
CA PHE A 239 2.35 -3.07 25.69
C PHE A 239 3.41 -2.18 26.33
N GLU A 240 4.61 -2.74 26.58
CA GLU A 240 5.75 -1.99 27.13
C GLU A 240 6.19 -0.85 26.17
N PHE A 241 6.14 -1.11 24.90
CA PHE A 241 6.49 -0.19 23.83
C PHE A 241 5.83 -0.60 22.51
N ILE A 242 5.35 0.37 21.77
CA ILE A 242 4.84 0.17 20.40
C ILE A 242 5.70 0.99 19.45
N PRO A 243 6.34 0.37 18.43
CA PRO A 243 7.28 1.04 17.55
C PRO A 243 6.56 1.87 16.46
N TYR A 244 5.97 2.99 16.85
CA TYR A 244 5.46 3.97 15.89
C TYR A 244 6.63 4.80 15.35
N ALA A 245 6.64 5.02 14.02
CA ALA A 245 7.55 5.97 13.41
C ALA A 245 7.04 7.40 13.63
N GLU A 246 7.94 8.30 13.99
CA GLU A 246 7.69 9.75 14.11
C GLU A 246 7.59 10.42 12.72
#